data_673002b51faff44644411918675295e3
#
_entry.id   673002b51faff44644411918675295e3
#
_cell.length_a   1.000
_cell.length_b   1.000
_cell.length_c   1.000
_cell.angle_alpha   90.00
_cell.angle_beta   90.00
_cell.angle_gamma   90.00
#
_symmetry.space_group_name_H-M   'P 1'
#
loop_
_entity.id
_entity.type
_entity.pdbx_description
1 polymer ?
#
loop_
_entity_poly.entity_id
_entity_poly.type
_entity_poly.pdbx_seq_one_letter_code
_entity_poly.pdbx_strand_id
1 'polypeptide(L)'
;GIHEQVKAAGGTAILSPEGEYKTKPDVAVVVFGENPYAEFQGDRAHLDLRSEEGLRLLKKFKSEGIATVAIFISGRPMWVNLELNASDAFVAAWLPGTEGAGIADVLLRNASGDIQFDFHGKLSFSWPRTAVQTAVNLGDEDYNPLFAYGYGLGYADTGNFEALSEDAQLGDMAEGQNNNFLKAGEPVSPWRLAMHDSLGAVQINNSKATSASGALTMSALDYRGQEDTRLFVFTGAAELAVEGETIDLARESNGDMALELEYQVLGDQVGNTSIGVACGEGCAGYLNITSGLQNKLNQGWQLSQLKLSCFADQGADMSKISSPLVLTTAGPLQIQLRSISLVSNQGDASCSL
;
A
#
# COMPACT_ATOMS: atom_id res chain seq x y z
N GLY A 1 18.12 21.63 -0.42
CA GLY A 1 17.36 22.01 0.78
C GLY A 1 18.09 21.65 2.07
N ILE A 2 17.54 20.81 2.97
CA ILE A 2 18.10 20.54 4.32
C ILE A 2 19.59 20.18 4.29
N HIS A 3 19.99 19.21 3.46
CA HIS A 3 21.39 18.78 3.35
C HIS A 3 22.36 19.93 2.98
N GLU A 4 21.98 20.79 2.06
CA GLU A 4 22.79 21.93 1.62
C GLU A 4 22.89 23.00 2.70
N GLN A 5 21.79 23.34 3.35
CA GLN A 5 21.76 24.36 4.40
C GLN A 5 22.51 23.92 5.65
N VAL A 6 22.39 22.64 6.08
CA VAL A 6 23.19 22.10 7.19
C VAL A 6 24.70 22.22 6.89
N LYS A 7 25.10 21.86 5.67
CA LYS A 7 26.51 22.02 5.25
C LYS A 7 26.97 23.49 5.20
N ALA A 8 26.12 24.37 4.69
CA ALA A 8 26.42 25.80 4.65
C ALA A 8 26.58 26.41 6.04
N ALA A 9 25.86 25.89 7.03
CA ALA A 9 25.98 26.25 8.44
C ALA A 9 27.19 25.59 9.16
N GLY A 10 28.00 24.79 8.46
CA GLY A 10 29.17 24.10 9.01
C GLY A 10 28.87 22.75 9.66
N GLY A 11 27.64 22.26 9.56
CA GLY A 11 27.24 20.96 10.05
C GLY A 11 27.52 19.81 9.07
N THR A 12 27.26 18.59 9.52
CA THR A 12 27.35 17.38 8.70
C THR A 12 25.94 16.85 8.46
N ALA A 13 25.58 16.60 7.21
CA ALA A 13 24.32 15.96 6.84
C ALA A 13 24.58 14.73 5.98
N ILE A 14 23.87 13.66 6.24
CA ILE A 14 23.93 12.39 5.52
C ILE A 14 22.50 12.09 5.02
N LEU A 15 22.38 11.79 3.74
CA LEU A 15 21.15 11.25 3.17
C LEU A 15 21.23 9.71 3.25
N SER A 16 20.29 9.10 3.97
CA SER A 16 20.22 7.66 4.16
C SER A 16 18.76 7.18 4.08
N PRO A 17 18.30 6.70 2.93
CA PRO A 17 16.92 6.20 2.79
C PRO A 17 16.58 5.09 3.81
N GLU A 18 17.51 4.17 4.06
CA GLU A 18 17.35 3.07 4.99
C GLU A 18 17.65 3.43 6.46
N GLY A 19 18.01 4.68 6.71
CA GLY A 19 18.36 5.14 8.06
C GLY A 19 19.66 4.55 8.60
N GLU A 20 20.60 4.17 7.72
CA GLU A 20 21.92 3.67 8.12
C GLU A 20 22.89 4.82 8.38
N TYR A 21 23.72 4.69 9.41
CA TYR A 21 24.74 5.68 9.74
C TYR A 21 25.98 5.01 10.37
N LYS A 22 27.14 5.64 10.21
CA LYS A 22 28.42 5.20 10.82
C LYS A 22 28.69 5.89 12.15
N THR A 23 28.31 7.15 12.26
CA THR A 23 28.43 7.96 13.47
C THR A 23 27.03 8.35 13.89
N LYS A 24 26.70 8.17 15.17
CA LYS A 24 25.38 8.51 15.70
C LYS A 24 25.08 9.99 15.45
N PRO A 25 23.98 10.30 14.73
CA PRO A 25 23.61 11.69 14.49
C PRO A 25 22.98 12.33 15.75
N ASP A 26 23.04 13.66 15.83
CA ASP A 26 22.37 14.43 16.88
C ASP A 26 20.86 14.47 16.68
N VAL A 27 20.42 14.45 15.39
CA VAL A 27 19.01 14.49 15.00
C VAL A 27 18.79 13.71 13.71
N ALA A 28 17.66 13.01 13.63
CA ALA A 28 17.18 12.38 12.42
C ALA A 28 15.97 13.15 11.88
N VAL A 29 16.04 13.58 10.62
CA VAL A 29 14.93 14.19 9.91
C VAL A 29 14.34 13.12 8.98
N VAL A 30 13.14 12.63 9.29
CA VAL A 30 12.47 11.58 8.53
C VAL A 30 11.39 12.23 7.66
N VAL A 31 11.58 12.16 6.35
CA VAL A 31 10.62 12.68 5.36
C VAL A 31 9.82 11.51 4.80
N PHE A 32 8.53 11.57 4.93
CA PHE A 32 7.60 10.55 4.44
C PHE A 32 6.27 11.20 4.05
N GLY A 33 5.40 10.43 3.42
CA GLY A 33 4.12 11.00 3.02
C GLY A 33 3.21 10.02 2.31
N GLU A 34 2.12 10.55 1.82
CA GLU A 34 1.18 9.85 0.98
C GLU A 34 1.74 9.74 -0.46
N ASN A 35 1.56 8.59 -1.10
CA ASN A 35 1.91 8.45 -2.51
C ASN A 35 1.06 9.40 -3.36
N PRO A 36 1.61 9.96 -4.45
CA PRO A 36 0.84 10.77 -5.38
C PRO A 36 -0.35 9.99 -5.95
N TYR A 37 -1.47 10.68 -6.14
CA TYR A 37 -2.68 10.10 -6.73
C TYR A 37 -3.34 11.10 -7.68
N ALA A 38 -4.04 10.57 -8.69
CA ALA A 38 -4.89 11.33 -9.58
C ALA A 38 -6.33 11.40 -9.06
N GLU A 39 -7.19 12.10 -9.78
CA GLU A 39 -8.63 12.14 -9.52
C GLU A 39 -9.20 10.71 -9.45
N PHE A 40 -10.14 10.48 -8.55
CA PHE A 40 -10.73 9.19 -8.16
C PHE A 40 -9.81 8.24 -7.39
N GLN A 41 -8.53 8.17 -7.69
CA GLN A 41 -7.56 7.31 -7.00
C GLN A 41 -7.30 7.78 -5.55
N GLY A 42 -7.49 9.07 -5.30
CA GLY A 42 -7.36 9.67 -3.98
C GLY A 42 -8.59 9.49 -3.09
N ASP A 43 -9.69 8.99 -3.62
CA ASP A 43 -10.92 8.79 -2.86
C ASP A 43 -10.79 7.57 -1.94
N ARG A 44 -11.00 7.80 -0.65
CA ARG A 44 -10.82 6.77 0.38
C ARG A 44 -11.92 6.84 1.43
N ALA A 45 -12.38 5.67 1.87
CA ALA A 45 -13.35 5.56 2.96
C ALA A 45 -12.73 5.90 4.35
N HIS A 46 -11.40 5.87 4.45
CA HIS A 46 -10.68 6.18 5.69
C HIS A 46 -9.34 6.87 5.40
N LEU A 47 -8.85 7.62 6.39
CA LEU A 47 -7.70 8.53 6.28
C LEU A 47 -6.44 8.00 7.00
N ASP A 48 -6.30 6.69 7.18
CA ASP A 48 -5.07 6.09 7.71
C ASP A 48 -3.90 6.25 6.72
N LEU A 49 -2.73 6.54 7.25
CA LEU A 49 -1.50 6.52 6.44
C LEU A 49 -1.04 5.06 6.28
N ARG A 50 -0.88 4.61 5.03
CA ARG A 50 -0.47 3.24 4.70
C ARG A 50 1.03 3.07 4.45
N SER A 51 1.83 4.11 4.71
CA SER A 51 3.29 4.04 4.57
C SER A 51 3.93 3.57 5.87
N GLU A 52 4.44 2.35 5.88
CA GLU A 52 5.11 1.78 7.06
C GLU A 52 6.56 2.27 7.21
N GLU A 53 7.19 2.74 6.14
CA GLU A 53 8.62 3.04 6.12
C GLU A 53 8.98 4.24 7.00
N GLY A 54 8.20 5.32 6.93
CA GLY A 54 8.38 6.50 7.77
C GLY A 54 8.28 6.16 9.25
N LEU A 55 7.25 5.42 9.63
CA LEU A 55 7.04 4.95 11.00
C LEU A 55 8.17 4.03 11.49
N ARG A 56 8.64 3.11 10.64
CA ARG A 56 9.77 2.22 10.94
C ARG A 56 11.03 3.02 11.28
N LEU A 57 11.35 4.03 10.47
CA LEU A 57 12.51 4.89 10.68
C LEU A 57 12.37 5.74 11.95
N LEU A 58 11.22 6.33 12.20
CA LEU A 58 10.95 7.10 13.42
C LEU A 58 11.12 6.23 14.67
N LYS A 59 10.52 5.03 14.69
CA LYS A 59 10.66 4.07 15.80
C LYS A 59 12.10 3.60 15.99
N LYS A 60 12.85 3.34 14.90
CA LYS A 60 14.28 3.00 14.92
C LYS A 60 15.07 4.07 15.66
N PHE A 61 15.04 5.32 15.18
CA PHE A 61 15.82 6.40 15.74
C PHE A 61 15.43 6.74 17.17
N LYS A 62 14.14 6.71 17.49
CA LYS A 62 13.66 6.90 18.86
C LYS A 62 14.20 5.83 19.81
N SER A 63 14.21 4.55 19.39
CA SER A 63 14.77 3.44 20.20
C SER A 63 16.29 3.56 20.42
N GLU A 64 16.98 4.21 19.49
CA GLU A 64 18.43 4.49 19.55
C GLU A 64 18.74 5.79 20.33
N GLY A 65 17.71 6.46 20.86
CA GLY A 65 17.86 7.72 21.61
C GLY A 65 18.39 8.87 20.74
N ILE A 66 17.93 8.95 19.50
CA ILE A 66 18.21 10.03 18.55
C ILE A 66 16.96 10.87 18.44
N ALA A 67 17.10 12.20 18.63
CA ALA A 67 15.99 13.14 18.45
C ALA A 67 15.44 13.07 17.03
N THR A 68 14.11 13.05 16.86
CA THR A 68 13.45 12.84 15.58
C THR A 68 12.57 14.00 15.18
N VAL A 69 12.68 14.43 13.93
CA VAL A 69 11.80 15.40 13.28
C VAL A 69 11.09 14.68 12.12
N ALA A 70 9.78 14.54 12.22
CA ALA A 70 8.93 14.00 11.17
C ALA A 70 8.50 15.12 10.22
N ILE A 71 8.73 14.96 8.92
CA ILE A 71 8.23 15.86 7.87
C ILE A 71 7.24 15.07 7.02
N PHE A 72 5.97 15.43 7.11
CA PHE A 72 4.88 14.76 6.44
C PHE A 72 4.46 15.50 5.17
N ILE A 73 4.54 14.81 4.03
CA ILE A 73 4.17 15.31 2.71
C ILE A 73 2.83 14.68 2.33
N SER A 74 1.79 15.50 2.23
CA SER A 74 0.44 15.02 1.87
C SER A 74 -0.42 16.14 1.30
N GLY A 75 -1.38 15.81 0.44
CA GLY A 75 -2.38 16.72 -0.09
C GLY A 75 -3.57 16.95 0.86
N ARG A 76 -3.65 16.23 1.98
CA ARG A 76 -4.77 16.25 2.93
C ARG A 76 -4.37 15.92 4.36
N PRO A 77 -5.14 16.30 5.39
CA PRO A 77 -4.98 15.76 6.73
C PRO A 77 -5.23 14.25 6.74
N MET A 78 -4.40 13.50 7.45
CA MET A 78 -4.52 12.06 7.60
C MET A 78 -4.36 11.64 9.05
N TRP A 79 -4.86 10.47 9.41
CA TRP A 79 -4.60 9.88 10.70
C TRP A 79 -3.15 9.37 10.74
N VAL A 80 -2.32 10.00 11.55
CA VAL A 80 -0.87 9.77 11.70
C VAL A 80 -0.45 9.73 13.17
N ASN A 81 -1.31 9.22 14.03
CA ASN A 81 -1.05 9.19 15.47
C ASN A 81 0.17 8.35 15.84
N LEU A 82 0.42 7.28 15.07
CA LEU A 82 1.61 6.44 15.24
C LEU A 82 2.91 7.23 15.01
N GLU A 83 2.94 8.03 13.94
CA GLU A 83 4.09 8.87 13.55
C GLU A 83 4.25 10.05 14.51
N LEU A 84 3.13 10.66 14.94
CA LEU A 84 3.13 11.71 15.98
C LEU A 84 3.74 11.18 17.28
N ASN A 85 3.31 10.02 17.77
CA ASN A 85 3.84 9.40 18.98
C ASN A 85 5.31 8.99 18.84
N ALA A 86 5.75 8.64 17.63
CA ALA A 86 7.10 8.18 17.36
C ALA A 86 8.10 9.32 17.08
N SER A 87 7.67 10.58 17.00
CA SER A 87 8.52 11.74 16.71
C SER A 87 8.59 12.71 17.89
N ASP A 88 9.67 13.51 17.97
CA ASP A 88 9.81 14.58 18.95
C ASP A 88 9.29 15.92 18.40
N ALA A 89 9.25 16.05 17.06
CA ALA A 89 8.62 17.16 16.36
C ALA A 89 7.96 16.64 15.08
N PHE A 90 6.82 17.22 14.72
CA PHE A 90 6.06 16.85 13.52
C PHE A 90 5.68 18.08 12.71
N VAL A 91 6.03 18.07 11.43
CA VAL A 91 5.78 19.17 10.48
C VAL A 91 4.90 18.66 9.34
N ALA A 92 3.68 19.17 9.22
CA ALA A 92 2.83 18.99 8.05
C ALA A 92 3.27 19.96 6.96
N ALA A 93 4.05 19.47 5.99
CA ALA A 93 4.64 20.30 4.94
C ALA A 93 3.79 20.39 3.67
N TRP A 94 2.65 19.70 3.63
CA TRP A 94 1.74 19.64 2.50
C TRP A 94 2.45 19.19 1.20
N LEU A 95 2.24 19.90 0.10
CA LEU A 95 2.82 19.62 -1.21
C LEU A 95 3.75 20.77 -1.63
N PRO A 96 4.98 20.83 -1.14
CA PRO A 96 5.88 21.97 -1.36
C PRO A 96 6.37 22.09 -2.81
N GLY A 97 6.25 21.06 -3.64
CA GLY A 97 6.69 21.06 -5.03
C GLY A 97 8.16 21.45 -5.17
N THR A 98 8.45 22.48 -5.99
CA THR A 98 9.80 22.99 -6.19
C THR A 98 10.37 23.78 -5.00
N GLU A 99 9.52 24.17 -4.05
CA GLU A 99 9.87 25.03 -2.90
C GLU A 99 10.27 24.23 -1.65
N GLY A 100 10.67 22.99 -1.80
CA GLY A 100 11.12 22.13 -0.70
C GLY A 100 12.29 22.69 0.11
N ALA A 101 13.03 23.68 -0.43
CA ALA A 101 14.06 24.39 0.31
C ALA A 101 13.47 25.22 1.48
N GLY A 102 12.26 25.77 1.33
CA GLY A 102 11.58 26.54 2.36
C GLY A 102 11.30 25.73 3.64
N ILE A 103 11.20 24.39 3.54
CA ILE A 103 11.11 23.53 4.72
C ILE A 103 12.40 23.65 5.57
N ALA A 104 13.55 23.72 4.94
CA ALA A 104 14.81 23.88 5.65
C ALA A 104 14.93 25.27 6.32
N ASP A 105 14.38 26.30 5.69
CA ASP A 105 14.42 27.69 6.19
C ASP A 105 13.69 27.84 7.53
N VAL A 106 12.59 27.11 7.74
CA VAL A 106 11.85 27.12 9.03
C VAL A 106 12.40 26.12 10.04
N LEU A 107 13.13 25.08 9.61
CA LEU A 107 13.67 24.05 10.51
C LEU A 107 15.04 24.41 11.07
N LEU A 108 15.86 25.16 10.33
CA LEU A 108 17.26 25.38 10.65
C LEU A 108 17.48 26.81 11.13
N ARG A 109 18.34 26.94 12.15
CA ARG A 109 18.85 28.24 12.58
C ARG A 109 19.91 28.73 11.59
N ASN A 110 20.11 30.06 11.53
CA ASN A 110 21.18 30.64 10.77
C ASN A 110 22.57 30.37 11.41
N ALA A 111 23.64 30.77 10.76
CA ALA A 111 25.01 30.59 11.25
C ALA A 111 25.29 31.31 12.59
N SER A 112 24.49 32.31 12.96
CA SER A 112 24.57 33.00 14.25
C SER A 112 23.77 32.29 15.36
N GLY A 113 23.02 31.23 15.00
CA GLY A 113 22.17 30.49 15.93
C GLY A 113 20.78 31.07 16.12
N ASP A 114 20.39 32.08 15.33
CA ASP A 114 19.06 32.69 15.38
C ASP A 114 18.05 31.94 14.52
N ILE A 115 16.77 32.01 14.92
CA ILE A 115 15.66 31.54 14.10
C ILE A 115 15.58 32.42 12.85
N GLN A 116 15.66 31.81 11.65
CA GLN A 116 15.56 32.53 10.39
C GLN A 116 14.11 32.91 10.08
N PHE A 117 13.25 31.90 10.14
CA PHE A 117 11.80 32.01 9.88
C PHE A 117 11.04 31.17 10.91
N ASP A 118 9.97 31.70 11.42
CA ASP A 118 9.08 30.99 12.33
C ASP A 118 7.95 30.29 11.57
N PHE A 119 7.31 29.33 12.21
CA PHE A 119 6.11 28.70 11.70
C PHE A 119 4.90 29.60 11.90
N HIS A 120 4.28 30.04 10.83
CA HIS A 120 3.07 30.87 10.83
C HIS A 120 1.87 30.16 10.22
N GLY A 121 2.09 28.98 9.61
CA GLY A 121 1.04 28.19 8.99
C GLY A 121 -0.01 27.75 9.99
N LYS A 122 -1.27 27.87 9.59
CA LYS A 122 -2.43 27.40 10.35
C LYS A 122 -3.23 26.42 9.50
N LEU A 123 -3.79 25.40 10.14
CA LEU A 123 -4.65 24.45 9.45
C LEU A 123 -5.84 25.13 8.79
N SER A 124 -5.99 24.96 7.51
CA SER A 124 -7.17 25.40 6.74
C SER A 124 -8.29 24.35 6.72
N PHE A 125 -8.06 23.21 7.36
CA PHE A 125 -9.03 22.14 7.63
C PHE A 125 -8.83 21.63 9.05
N SER A 126 -9.80 20.89 9.57
CA SER A 126 -9.63 20.16 10.82
C SER A 126 -8.82 18.88 10.58
N TRP A 127 -7.97 18.51 11.52
CA TRP A 127 -7.19 17.27 11.46
C TRP A 127 -7.98 16.13 12.10
N PRO A 128 -8.14 14.96 11.46
CA PRO A 128 -8.96 13.87 11.96
C PRO A 128 -8.37 13.25 13.24
N ARG A 129 -9.22 12.91 14.19
CA ARG A 129 -8.86 12.20 15.42
C ARG A 129 -8.74 10.69 15.20
N THR A 130 -9.57 10.15 14.30
CA THR A 130 -9.60 8.74 13.90
C THR A 130 -9.52 8.61 12.40
N ALA A 131 -9.11 7.47 11.91
CA ALA A 131 -8.98 7.25 10.48
C ALA A 131 -10.34 7.26 9.73
N VAL A 132 -11.43 7.00 10.42
CA VAL A 132 -12.79 6.99 9.83
C VAL A 132 -13.46 8.36 9.84
N GLN A 133 -12.84 9.36 10.45
CA GLN A 133 -13.37 10.72 10.53
C GLN A 133 -13.07 11.50 9.24
N THR A 134 -13.69 11.07 8.14
CA THR A 134 -13.51 11.69 6.79
C THR A 134 -14.25 13.02 6.65
N ALA A 135 -15.29 13.24 7.45
CA ALA A 135 -16.00 14.52 7.56
C ALA A 135 -15.82 15.06 8.99
N VAL A 136 -15.13 16.20 9.14
CA VAL A 136 -14.94 16.90 10.40
C VAL A 136 -14.76 18.39 10.13
N ASN A 137 -15.87 19.12 10.08
CA ASN A 137 -15.88 20.53 9.72
C ASN A 137 -16.24 21.41 10.90
N LEU A 138 -15.63 22.60 10.94
CA LEU A 138 -15.98 23.60 11.94
C LEU A 138 -17.47 23.96 11.82
N GLY A 139 -18.21 23.72 12.90
CA GLY A 139 -19.66 23.95 12.95
C GLY A 139 -20.50 22.68 12.89
N ASP A 140 -19.92 21.52 12.64
CA ASP A 140 -20.60 20.24 12.76
C ASP A 140 -21.04 20.00 14.21
N GLU A 141 -22.20 19.35 14.42
CA GLU A 141 -22.76 19.08 15.76
C GLU A 141 -21.80 18.24 16.61
N ASP A 142 -21.15 17.25 15.99
CA ASP A 142 -20.18 16.35 16.64
C ASP A 142 -18.72 16.76 16.38
N TYR A 143 -18.44 18.06 16.30
CA TYR A 143 -17.10 18.57 16.01
C TYR A 143 -16.07 18.17 17.07
N ASN A 144 -15.28 17.13 16.78
CA ASN A 144 -14.25 16.59 17.67
C ASN A 144 -12.96 16.20 16.91
N PRO A 145 -12.25 17.15 16.31
CA PRO A 145 -11.00 16.87 15.58
C PRO A 145 -9.85 16.53 16.54
N LEU A 146 -8.75 15.98 16.01
CA LEU A 146 -7.48 15.90 16.73
C LEU A 146 -6.88 17.31 16.88
N PHE A 147 -6.75 18.03 15.76
CA PHE A 147 -6.39 19.44 15.74
C PHE A 147 -7.49 20.24 15.02
N ALA A 148 -7.95 21.29 15.70
CA ALA A 148 -9.03 22.12 15.18
C ALA A 148 -8.59 22.95 13.97
N TYR A 149 -9.56 23.41 13.18
CA TYR A 149 -9.34 24.48 12.20
C TYR A 149 -8.59 25.66 12.82
N GLY A 150 -7.58 26.18 12.14
CA GLY A 150 -6.76 27.28 12.62
C GLY A 150 -5.63 26.87 13.58
N TYR A 151 -5.49 25.59 13.92
CA TYR A 151 -4.37 25.09 14.72
C TYR A 151 -3.05 25.21 13.97
N GLY A 152 -1.98 25.51 14.72
CA GLY A 152 -0.60 25.55 14.24
C GLY A 152 0.27 26.22 15.30
N LEU A 153 1.48 25.69 15.50
CA LEU A 153 2.43 26.16 16.51
C LEU A 153 3.55 26.94 15.84
N GLY A 154 4.08 27.95 16.53
CA GLY A 154 5.33 28.61 16.23
C GLY A 154 6.37 28.27 17.30
N TYR A 155 7.59 28.81 17.15
CA TYR A 155 8.69 28.54 18.09
C TYR A 155 8.46 29.13 19.51
N ALA A 156 7.58 30.10 19.64
CA ALA A 156 7.21 30.67 20.96
C ALA A 156 6.16 29.81 21.70
N ASP A 157 5.51 28.90 21.00
CA ASP A 157 4.48 28.06 21.60
C ASP A 157 5.12 26.89 22.35
N THR A 158 4.60 26.57 23.52
CA THR A 158 4.98 25.40 24.29
C THR A 158 3.85 24.40 24.26
N GLY A 159 4.07 23.22 23.71
CA GLY A 159 3.08 22.15 23.70
C GLY A 159 3.72 20.86 24.19
N ASN A 160 3.14 20.26 25.22
CA ASN A 160 3.38 18.85 25.52
C ASN A 160 2.15 18.10 25.07
N PHE A 161 2.33 17.15 24.18
CA PHE A 161 1.27 16.23 23.80
C PHE A 161 1.35 14.99 24.68
N GLU A 162 0.24 14.61 25.26
CA GLU A 162 0.08 13.25 25.79
C GLU A 162 0.10 12.26 24.63
N ALA A 163 0.50 11.02 24.91
CA ALA A 163 0.48 9.97 23.90
C ALA A 163 -0.94 9.83 23.32
N LEU A 164 -1.01 9.88 22.00
CA LEU A 164 -2.26 9.77 21.26
C LEU A 164 -2.69 8.30 21.17
N SER A 165 -4.01 8.06 21.05
CA SER A 165 -4.52 6.72 20.77
C SER A 165 -3.95 6.22 19.45
N GLU A 166 -3.40 5.00 19.45
CA GLU A 166 -2.89 4.30 18.26
C GLU A 166 -3.97 3.42 17.62
N ASP A 167 -5.20 3.47 18.13
CA ASP A 167 -6.36 2.82 17.52
C ASP A 167 -6.95 3.76 16.45
N ALA A 168 -6.84 3.33 15.19
CA ALA A 168 -7.39 4.04 14.04
C ALA A 168 -8.92 4.03 14.00
N GLN A 169 -9.55 3.19 14.82
CA GLN A 169 -11.01 2.96 14.90
C GLN A 169 -11.62 2.52 13.56
N LEU A 170 -10.85 1.77 12.77
CA LEU A 170 -11.32 1.28 11.48
C LEU A 170 -12.48 0.28 11.61
N GLY A 171 -12.59 -0.44 12.75
CA GLY A 171 -13.61 -1.44 12.98
C GLY A 171 -13.67 -2.46 11.82
N ASP A 172 -14.87 -2.81 11.38
CA ASP A 172 -15.08 -3.69 10.23
C ASP A 172 -14.58 -3.08 8.90
N MET A 173 -14.36 -1.75 8.85
CA MET A 173 -13.75 -1.08 7.69
C MET A 173 -12.24 -1.32 7.56
N ALA A 174 -11.58 -1.77 8.62
CA ALA A 174 -10.17 -2.19 8.56
C ALA A 174 -9.98 -3.38 7.63
N GLU A 175 -10.98 -4.22 7.50
CA GLU A 175 -11.00 -5.40 6.63
C GLU A 175 -11.49 -5.08 5.21
N GLY A 176 -12.32 -4.02 5.01
CA GLY A 176 -13.05 -3.75 3.76
C GLY A 176 -12.30 -3.02 2.65
N GLN A 177 -11.10 -2.47 2.87
CA GLN A 177 -10.31 -1.78 1.84
C GLN A 177 -8.82 -2.13 1.89
N ASN A 178 -8.52 -3.37 2.17
CA ASN A 178 -7.19 -3.88 1.91
C ASN A 178 -7.10 -4.13 0.40
N ASN A 179 -6.40 -3.25 -0.33
CA ASN A 179 -6.13 -3.44 -1.76
C ASN A 179 -5.27 -4.69 -2.03
N ASN A 180 -4.90 -5.43 -1.00
CA ASN A 180 -4.18 -6.69 -1.12
C ASN A 180 -5.16 -7.86 -1.00
N PHE A 181 -5.12 -8.74 -1.96
CA PHE A 181 -5.85 -10.01 -1.96
C PHE A 181 -4.95 -11.17 -1.51
N LEU A 182 -3.66 -11.06 -1.86
CA LEU A 182 -2.59 -11.97 -1.42
C LEU A 182 -1.38 -11.14 -1.04
N LYS A 183 -0.76 -11.40 0.11
CA LYS A 183 0.46 -10.73 0.57
C LYS A 183 1.42 -11.77 1.16
N ALA A 184 2.66 -11.79 0.68
CA ALA A 184 3.68 -12.75 1.10
C ALA A 184 3.19 -14.22 1.01
N GLY A 185 2.47 -14.55 -0.08
CA GLY A 185 1.93 -15.88 -0.30
C GLY A 185 0.67 -16.22 0.50
N GLU A 186 0.24 -15.38 1.46
CA GLU A 186 -0.95 -15.61 2.27
C GLU A 186 -2.12 -14.76 1.80
N PRO A 187 -3.36 -15.33 1.76
CA PRO A 187 -4.54 -14.52 1.51
C PRO A 187 -4.75 -13.54 2.66
N VAL A 188 -5.10 -12.31 2.30
CA VAL A 188 -5.37 -11.26 3.29
C VAL A 188 -6.86 -11.30 3.64
N SER A 189 -7.20 -11.41 4.93
CA SER A 189 -8.60 -11.42 5.38
C SER A 189 -9.39 -10.24 4.78
N PRO A 190 -10.63 -10.44 4.31
CA PRO A 190 -11.46 -11.66 4.43
C PRO A 190 -11.27 -12.68 3.29
N TRP A 191 -10.30 -12.50 2.41
CA TRP A 191 -10.05 -13.34 1.25
C TRP A 191 -9.52 -14.72 1.64
N ARG A 192 -9.79 -15.70 0.79
CA ARG A 192 -9.34 -17.10 0.92
C ARG A 192 -8.87 -17.62 -0.43
N LEU A 193 -7.94 -18.54 -0.41
CA LEU A 193 -7.52 -19.26 -1.61
C LEU A 193 -8.33 -20.54 -1.77
N ALA A 194 -8.79 -20.80 -2.98
CA ALA A 194 -9.50 -22.03 -3.35
C ALA A 194 -8.95 -22.61 -4.65
N MET A 195 -9.03 -23.92 -4.78
CA MET A 195 -8.75 -24.67 -6.00
C MET A 195 -10.04 -25.30 -6.49
N HIS A 196 -10.30 -25.20 -7.78
CA HIS A 196 -11.46 -25.85 -8.42
C HIS A 196 -10.99 -26.75 -9.55
N ASP A 197 -11.63 -27.89 -9.68
CA ASP A 197 -11.47 -28.80 -10.82
C ASP A 197 -12.79 -29.56 -11.11
N SER A 198 -12.76 -30.49 -12.02
CA SER A 198 -13.95 -31.25 -12.43
C SER A 198 -14.61 -32.06 -11.32
N LEU A 199 -13.93 -32.29 -10.19
CA LEU A 199 -14.44 -33.06 -9.04
C LEU A 199 -14.89 -32.16 -7.88
N GLY A 200 -14.67 -30.84 -7.95
CA GLY A 200 -15.16 -29.91 -6.95
C GLY A 200 -14.14 -28.88 -6.49
N ALA A 201 -14.48 -28.17 -5.41
CA ALA A 201 -13.70 -27.12 -4.80
C ALA A 201 -12.96 -27.59 -3.55
N VAL A 202 -11.74 -27.13 -3.36
CA VAL A 202 -10.91 -27.35 -2.16
C VAL A 202 -10.38 -26.02 -1.67
N GLN A 203 -10.71 -25.65 -0.42
CA GLN A 203 -10.16 -24.48 0.25
C GLN A 203 -8.72 -24.76 0.70
N ILE A 204 -7.83 -23.77 0.51
CA ILE A 204 -6.43 -23.86 0.92
C ILE A 204 -6.29 -23.26 2.32
N ASN A 205 -6.06 -24.11 3.32
CA ASN A 205 -5.94 -23.73 4.72
C ASN A 205 -4.56 -24.10 5.33
N ASN A 206 -3.67 -24.67 4.54
CA ASN A 206 -2.37 -25.18 5.02
C ASN A 206 -1.27 -24.81 4.01
N SER A 207 -0.01 -25.01 4.40
CA SER A 207 1.17 -24.81 3.55
C SER A 207 1.29 -25.78 2.37
N LYS A 208 0.43 -26.81 2.30
CA LYS A 208 0.29 -27.74 1.17
C LYS A 208 -1.17 -28.07 0.94
N ALA A 209 -1.57 -28.09 -0.31
CA ALA A 209 -2.92 -28.48 -0.73
C ALA A 209 -2.91 -29.17 -2.09
N THR A 210 -3.94 -29.97 -2.34
CA THR A 210 -4.16 -30.64 -3.63
C THR A 210 -5.64 -30.55 -3.97
N SER A 211 -5.94 -30.19 -5.22
CA SER A 211 -7.32 -30.14 -5.73
C SER A 211 -7.97 -31.52 -5.74
N ALA A 212 -9.29 -31.57 -5.83
CA ALA A 212 -10.06 -32.81 -5.69
C ALA A 212 -9.66 -33.89 -6.69
N SER A 213 -9.27 -33.55 -7.93
CA SER A 213 -8.79 -34.49 -8.94
C SER A 213 -7.28 -34.71 -8.91
N GLY A 214 -6.53 -33.88 -8.19
CA GLY A 214 -5.07 -33.86 -8.21
C GLY A 214 -4.48 -33.06 -9.38
N ALA A 215 -5.29 -32.37 -10.18
CA ALA A 215 -4.82 -31.60 -11.32
C ALA A 215 -4.06 -30.31 -10.94
N LEU A 216 -4.25 -29.85 -9.71
CA LEU A 216 -3.55 -28.68 -9.15
C LEU A 216 -3.03 -29.03 -7.76
N THR A 217 -1.74 -28.73 -7.53
CA THR A 217 -1.14 -28.80 -6.19
C THR A 217 -0.55 -27.47 -5.81
N MET A 218 -0.53 -27.17 -4.50
CA MET A 218 0.10 -25.99 -3.94
C MET A 218 1.07 -26.37 -2.83
N SER A 219 2.18 -25.66 -2.73
CA SER A 219 3.13 -25.71 -1.62
C SER A 219 3.64 -24.32 -1.27
N ALA A 220 3.79 -24.05 0.03
CA ALA A 220 4.48 -22.85 0.49
C ALA A 220 5.99 -22.99 0.26
N LEU A 221 6.64 -21.89 -0.11
CA LEU A 221 8.08 -21.82 -0.34
C LEU A 221 8.66 -20.53 0.23
N ASP A 222 9.93 -20.58 0.62
CA ASP A 222 10.71 -19.43 1.06
C ASP A 222 11.29 -18.66 -0.14
N TYR A 223 11.25 -17.34 -0.10
CA TYR A 223 11.91 -16.46 -1.07
C TYR A 223 12.70 -15.33 -0.38
N ARG A 224 12.03 -14.41 0.32
CA ARG A 224 12.66 -13.32 1.08
C ARG A 224 12.50 -13.51 2.59
N GLY A 225 11.56 -14.29 2.99
CA GLY A 225 11.23 -14.64 4.35
C GLY A 225 10.79 -16.08 4.42
N GLN A 226 10.25 -16.49 5.56
CA GLN A 226 9.81 -17.85 5.79
C GLN A 226 8.41 -18.06 5.20
N GLU A 227 8.26 -19.00 4.26
CA GLU A 227 7.00 -19.34 3.58
C GLU A 227 6.26 -18.14 2.96
N ASP A 228 7.01 -17.17 2.39
CA ASP A 228 6.46 -15.91 1.86
C ASP A 228 6.00 -15.99 0.40
N THR A 229 5.89 -17.20 -0.17
CA THR A 229 5.36 -17.46 -1.51
C THR A 229 4.59 -18.75 -1.57
N ARG A 230 3.75 -18.92 -2.62
CA ARG A 230 3.01 -20.14 -2.92
C ARG A 230 3.33 -20.62 -4.33
N LEU A 231 3.84 -21.84 -4.45
CA LEU A 231 4.01 -22.52 -5.73
C LEU A 231 2.75 -23.32 -6.09
N PHE A 232 2.18 -23.02 -7.22
CA PHE A 232 1.06 -23.73 -7.83
C PHE A 232 1.53 -24.54 -9.03
N VAL A 233 1.26 -25.85 -9.02
CA VAL A 233 1.63 -26.77 -10.10
C VAL A 233 0.36 -27.37 -10.70
N PHE A 234 0.04 -26.94 -11.90
CA PHE A 234 -1.05 -27.48 -12.70
C PHE A 234 -0.51 -28.58 -13.59
N THR A 235 -1.17 -29.71 -13.59
CA THR A 235 -0.89 -30.86 -14.47
C THR A 235 -2.03 -31.13 -15.45
N GLY A 236 -3.17 -30.47 -15.26
CA GLY A 236 -4.38 -30.61 -16.04
C GLY A 236 -5.31 -29.41 -15.90
N ALA A 237 -6.54 -29.56 -16.35
CA ALA A 237 -7.54 -28.51 -16.24
C ALA A 237 -7.93 -28.27 -14.78
N ALA A 238 -7.65 -27.07 -14.29
CA ALA A 238 -7.97 -26.63 -12.95
C ALA A 238 -7.95 -25.11 -12.86
N GLU A 239 -8.44 -24.60 -11.74
CA GLU A 239 -8.57 -23.18 -11.42
C GLU A 239 -8.03 -22.91 -10.02
N LEU A 240 -7.29 -21.82 -9.88
CA LEU A 240 -6.97 -21.19 -8.61
C LEU A 240 -7.78 -19.91 -8.50
N ALA A 241 -8.48 -19.71 -7.39
CA ALA A 241 -9.26 -18.51 -7.13
C ALA A 241 -8.90 -17.87 -5.78
N VAL A 242 -8.92 -16.54 -5.75
CA VAL A 242 -9.03 -15.77 -4.52
C VAL A 242 -10.53 -15.47 -4.33
N GLU A 243 -11.11 -15.96 -3.25
CA GLU A 243 -12.55 -15.87 -3.00
C GLU A 243 -12.85 -15.11 -1.72
N GLY A 244 -13.94 -14.36 -1.71
CA GLY A 244 -14.38 -13.62 -0.53
C GLY A 244 -15.80 -13.09 -0.66
N GLU A 245 -16.14 -12.17 0.22
CA GLU A 245 -17.40 -11.44 0.12
C GLU A 245 -17.39 -10.53 -1.11
N THR A 246 -18.58 -10.28 -1.66
CA THR A 246 -18.73 -9.45 -2.86
C THR A 246 -18.30 -8.01 -2.57
N ILE A 247 -17.41 -7.48 -3.42
CA ILE A 247 -16.99 -6.08 -3.40
C ILE A 247 -17.38 -5.35 -4.69
N ASP A 248 -17.56 -4.04 -4.59
CA ASP A 248 -17.82 -3.15 -5.71
C ASP A 248 -16.50 -2.52 -6.17
N LEU A 249 -16.06 -2.86 -7.38
CA LEU A 249 -14.88 -2.32 -8.06
C LEU A 249 -15.26 -1.52 -9.32
N ALA A 250 -16.53 -1.14 -9.49
CA ALA A 250 -16.99 -0.41 -10.67
C ALA A 250 -16.26 0.94 -10.81
N ARG A 251 -16.03 1.60 -9.69
CA ARG A 251 -15.32 2.87 -9.61
C ARG A 251 -13.84 2.72 -9.96
N GLU A 252 -13.18 1.73 -9.38
CA GLU A 252 -11.78 1.38 -9.61
C GLU A 252 -11.53 0.98 -11.06
N SER A 253 -12.48 0.24 -11.65
CA SER A 253 -12.46 -0.13 -13.07
C SER A 253 -12.59 1.06 -14.01
N ASN A 254 -13.41 2.04 -13.66
CA ASN A 254 -13.56 3.30 -14.42
C ASN A 254 -12.42 4.29 -14.12
N GLY A 255 -11.74 4.16 -13.00
CA GLY A 255 -10.75 5.08 -12.45
C GLY A 255 -9.29 4.72 -12.75
N ASP A 256 -9.01 3.95 -13.78
CA ASP A 256 -7.64 3.55 -14.18
C ASP A 256 -6.85 2.82 -13.09
N MET A 257 -7.51 1.91 -12.37
CA MET A 257 -6.86 0.97 -11.45
C MET A 257 -6.47 -0.33 -12.16
N ALA A 258 -5.46 -0.99 -11.62
CA ALA A 258 -4.93 -2.25 -12.14
C ALA A 258 -4.85 -3.33 -11.05
N LEU A 259 -5.00 -4.56 -11.45
CA LEU A 259 -4.63 -5.73 -10.67
C LEU A 259 -3.14 -5.98 -10.87
N GLU A 260 -2.36 -5.84 -9.80
CA GLU A 260 -0.92 -6.09 -9.79
C GLU A 260 -0.63 -7.47 -9.25
N LEU A 261 0.29 -8.18 -9.92
CA LEU A 261 0.74 -9.50 -9.54
C LEU A 261 2.27 -9.52 -9.43
N GLU A 262 2.79 -10.01 -8.30
CA GLU A 262 4.20 -10.40 -8.14
C GLU A 262 4.29 -11.92 -8.24
N TYR A 263 4.93 -12.41 -9.31
CA TYR A 263 4.94 -13.82 -9.66
C TYR A 263 6.20 -14.27 -10.38
N GLN A 264 6.40 -15.59 -10.44
CA GLN A 264 7.45 -16.24 -11.26
C GLN A 264 6.84 -17.42 -11.98
N VAL A 265 7.18 -17.57 -13.29
CA VAL A 265 6.77 -18.72 -14.12
C VAL A 265 7.93 -19.69 -14.21
N LEU A 266 7.67 -20.94 -13.86
CA LEU A 266 8.68 -22.01 -13.79
C LEU A 266 8.32 -23.17 -14.72
N GLY A 267 9.27 -24.09 -14.91
CA GLY A 267 9.06 -25.32 -15.68
C GLY A 267 9.45 -25.21 -17.15
N ASP A 268 8.90 -26.10 -18.00
CA ASP A 268 9.30 -26.25 -19.40
C ASP A 268 8.24 -25.76 -20.39
N GLN A 269 7.00 -25.60 -19.95
CA GLN A 269 5.88 -25.22 -20.81
C GLN A 269 4.75 -24.55 -20.05
N VAL A 270 3.95 -23.77 -20.76
CA VAL A 270 2.74 -23.09 -20.27
C VAL A 270 1.56 -23.58 -21.10
N GLY A 271 0.57 -24.16 -20.42
CA GLY A 271 -0.70 -24.56 -21.04
C GLY A 271 -1.57 -23.34 -21.39
N ASN A 272 -2.70 -23.59 -22.06
CA ASN A 272 -3.65 -22.51 -22.36
C ASN A 272 -4.21 -21.93 -21.05
N THR A 273 -3.75 -20.75 -20.70
CA THR A 273 -3.97 -20.11 -19.41
C THR A 273 -4.68 -18.78 -19.58
N SER A 274 -5.68 -18.56 -18.75
CA SER A 274 -6.38 -17.28 -18.63
C SER A 274 -6.39 -16.78 -17.18
N ILE A 275 -6.33 -15.48 -17.04
CA ILE A 275 -6.55 -14.78 -15.76
C ILE A 275 -7.85 -14.00 -15.83
N GLY A 276 -8.59 -13.94 -14.75
CA GLY A 276 -9.88 -13.27 -14.73
C GLY A 276 -10.25 -12.76 -13.36
N VAL A 277 -11.40 -12.09 -13.33
CA VAL A 277 -12.17 -11.75 -12.14
C VAL A 277 -13.55 -12.34 -12.26
N ALA A 278 -14.14 -12.85 -11.15
CA ALA A 278 -15.47 -13.43 -11.16
C ALA A 278 -16.43 -12.63 -10.28
N CYS A 279 -17.69 -12.57 -10.74
CA CYS A 279 -18.78 -11.79 -10.14
C CYS A 279 -19.98 -12.68 -9.77
N GLY A 280 -19.70 -13.94 -9.45
CA GLY A 280 -20.70 -14.95 -9.11
C GLY A 280 -20.92 -15.97 -10.23
N GLU A 281 -21.91 -16.84 -10.07
CA GLU A 281 -22.19 -17.94 -11.01
C GLU A 281 -22.50 -17.40 -12.41
N GLY A 282 -21.72 -17.84 -13.41
CA GLY A 282 -21.88 -17.43 -14.80
C GLY A 282 -21.47 -15.99 -15.12
N CYS A 283 -20.84 -15.29 -14.18
CA CYS A 283 -20.38 -13.92 -14.34
C CYS A 283 -18.86 -13.85 -14.10
N ALA A 284 -18.10 -13.61 -15.17
CA ALA A 284 -16.64 -13.43 -15.10
C ALA A 284 -16.13 -12.74 -16.36
N GLY A 285 -14.96 -12.07 -16.25
CA GLY A 285 -14.20 -11.55 -17.39
C GLY A 285 -12.80 -12.16 -17.40
N TYR A 286 -12.39 -12.76 -18.51
CA TYR A 286 -11.11 -13.46 -18.63
C TYR A 286 -10.22 -12.87 -19.72
N LEU A 287 -8.94 -12.78 -19.45
CA LEU A 287 -7.89 -12.42 -20.39
C LEU A 287 -7.00 -13.64 -20.64
N ASN A 288 -6.75 -13.99 -21.91
CA ASN A 288 -5.78 -15.03 -22.22
C ASN A 288 -4.36 -14.48 -22.03
N ILE A 289 -3.60 -15.11 -21.15
CA ILE A 289 -2.25 -14.70 -20.78
C ILE A 289 -1.17 -15.72 -21.18
N THR A 290 -1.52 -16.75 -21.94
CA THR A 290 -0.62 -17.85 -22.30
C THR A 290 0.70 -17.37 -22.90
N SER A 291 0.64 -16.51 -23.91
CA SER A 291 1.85 -15.99 -24.57
C SER A 291 2.68 -15.10 -23.65
N GLY A 292 2.05 -14.29 -22.82
CA GLY A 292 2.75 -13.48 -21.82
C GLY A 292 3.51 -14.33 -20.81
N LEU A 293 2.89 -15.36 -20.25
CA LEU A 293 3.54 -16.29 -19.34
C LEU A 293 4.66 -17.09 -20.06
N GLN A 294 4.44 -17.53 -21.30
CA GLN A 294 5.45 -18.24 -22.07
C GLN A 294 6.70 -17.39 -22.30
N ASN A 295 6.55 -16.10 -22.56
CA ASN A 295 7.67 -15.18 -22.74
C ASN A 295 8.44 -14.91 -21.43
N LYS A 296 7.83 -15.16 -20.27
CA LYS A 296 8.42 -14.95 -18.93
C LYS A 296 8.88 -16.24 -18.26
N LEU A 297 8.81 -17.37 -18.99
CA LEU A 297 9.18 -18.69 -18.48
C LEU A 297 10.65 -18.71 -18.03
N ASN A 298 10.87 -19.05 -16.75
CA ASN A 298 12.18 -19.10 -16.10
C ASN A 298 12.99 -17.79 -16.10
N GLN A 299 12.33 -16.63 -16.25
CA GLN A 299 12.99 -15.31 -16.24
C GLN A 299 13.06 -14.66 -14.84
N GLY A 300 12.80 -15.42 -13.79
CA GLY A 300 12.77 -14.90 -12.43
C GLY A 300 11.46 -14.17 -12.09
N TRP A 301 11.47 -13.44 -10.99
CA TRP A 301 10.30 -12.72 -10.49
C TRP A 301 9.89 -11.58 -11.41
N GLN A 302 8.61 -11.49 -11.65
CA GLN A 302 7.94 -10.51 -12.50
C GLN A 302 6.93 -9.70 -11.66
N LEU A 303 6.81 -8.43 -11.99
CA LEU A 303 5.72 -7.57 -11.54
C LEU A 303 4.93 -7.18 -12.79
N SER A 304 3.63 -7.43 -12.80
CA SER A 304 2.78 -7.09 -13.94
C SER A 304 1.45 -6.52 -13.48
N GLN A 305 0.94 -5.55 -14.23
CA GLN A 305 -0.29 -4.84 -13.96
C GLN A 305 -1.30 -5.05 -15.08
N LEU A 306 -2.49 -5.53 -14.75
CA LEU A 306 -3.61 -5.72 -15.67
C LEU A 306 -4.71 -4.70 -15.35
N LYS A 307 -5.11 -3.88 -16.33
CA LYS A 307 -6.18 -2.90 -16.13
C LYS A 307 -7.49 -3.59 -15.74
N LEU A 308 -8.16 -3.09 -14.71
CA LEU A 308 -9.47 -3.62 -14.30
C LEU A 308 -10.52 -3.47 -15.40
N SER A 309 -10.46 -2.38 -16.19
CA SER A 309 -11.36 -2.17 -17.33
C SER A 309 -11.30 -3.30 -18.36
N CYS A 310 -10.13 -3.97 -18.51
CA CYS A 310 -10.00 -5.09 -19.45
C CYS A 310 -10.88 -6.28 -19.05
N PHE A 311 -11.07 -6.52 -17.76
CA PHE A 311 -11.97 -7.58 -17.28
C PHE A 311 -13.44 -7.18 -17.44
N ALA A 312 -13.76 -5.91 -17.24
CA ALA A 312 -15.09 -5.37 -17.52
C ALA A 312 -15.46 -5.52 -19.01
N ASP A 313 -14.53 -5.20 -19.92
CA ASP A 313 -14.68 -5.37 -21.39
C ASP A 313 -14.90 -6.84 -21.79
N GLN A 314 -14.44 -7.78 -20.96
CA GLN A 314 -14.66 -9.24 -21.16
C GLN A 314 -15.92 -9.74 -20.43
N GLY A 315 -16.75 -8.87 -19.87
CA GLY A 315 -18.07 -9.21 -19.35
C GLY A 315 -18.18 -9.35 -17.83
N ALA A 316 -17.14 -9.03 -17.06
CA ALA A 316 -17.26 -8.98 -15.61
C ALA A 316 -18.13 -7.80 -15.15
N ASP A 317 -19.09 -8.06 -14.27
CA ASP A 317 -19.83 -7.03 -13.52
C ASP A 317 -18.96 -6.54 -12.36
N MET A 318 -18.24 -5.46 -12.59
CA MET A 318 -17.30 -4.91 -11.61
C MET A 318 -17.96 -4.41 -10.32
N SER A 319 -19.29 -4.26 -10.29
CA SER A 319 -20.01 -3.88 -9.07
C SER A 319 -20.26 -5.04 -8.10
N LYS A 320 -19.87 -6.28 -8.48
CA LYS A 320 -20.22 -7.51 -7.72
C LYS A 320 -19.09 -8.54 -7.72
N ILE A 321 -17.84 -8.11 -7.59
CA ILE A 321 -16.70 -9.01 -7.64
C ILE A 321 -16.65 -9.89 -6.38
N SER A 322 -16.76 -11.19 -6.53
CA SER A 322 -16.60 -12.21 -5.48
C SER A 322 -15.26 -12.93 -5.54
N SER A 323 -14.56 -12.84 -6.70
CA SER A 323 -13.20 -13.35 -6.87
C SER A 323 -12.38 -12.34 -7.65
N PRO A 324 -11.53 -11.55 -6.98
CA PRO A 324 -10.69 -10.55 -7.63
C PRO A 324 -9.53 -11.14 -8.42
N LEU A 325 -9.28 -12.44 -8.28
CA LEU A 325 -8.39 -13.21 -9.13
C LEU A 325 -8.90 -14.62 -9.32
N VAL A 326 -8.97 -15.02 -10.59
CA VAL A 326 -9.17 -16.39 -11.04
C VAL A 326 -8.10 -16.72 -12.08
N LEU A 327 -7.28 -17.72 -11.81
CA LEU A 327 -6.29 -18.24 -12.74
C LEU A 327 -6.71 -19.65 -13.19
N THR A 328 -7.10 -19.80 -14.45
CA THR A 328 -7.54 -21.08 -15.01
C THR A 328 -6.60 -21.55 -16.12
N THR A 329 -6.34 -22.84 -16.17
CA THR A 329 -5.54 -23.45 -17.23
C THR A 329 -6.13 -24.80 -17.68
N ALA A 330 -5.98 -25.11 -18.95
CA ALA A 330 -6.34 -26.41 -19.50
C ALA A 330 -5.14 -27.37 -19.65
N GLY A 331 -3.93 -26.96 -19.21
CA GLY A 331 -2.71 -27.72 -19.36
C GLY A 331 -1.67 -27.42 -18.28
N PRO A 332 -0.42 -27.87 -18.48
CA PRO A 332 0.61 -27.68 -17.48
C PRO A 332 0.96 -26.20 -17.28
N LEU A 333 1.13 -25.81 -16.02
CA LEU A 333 1.65 -24.51 -15.61
C LEU A 333 2.30 -24.66 -14.23
N GLN A 334 3.48 -24.09 -14.07
CA GLN A 334 4.08 -23.88 -12.75
C GLN A 334 4.23 -22.39 -12.52
N ILE A 335 3.52 -21.86 -11.54
CA ILE A 335 3.56 -20.46 -11.19
C ILE A 335 3.72 -20.28 -9.67
N GLN A 336 4.65 -19.43 -9.30
CA GLN A 336 4.86 -19.03 -7.92
C GLN A 336 4.28 -17.62 -7.75
N LEU A 337 3.41 -17.43 -6.76
CA LEU A 337 2.77 -16.17 -6.45
C LEU A 337 3.25 -15.66 -5.10
N ARG A 338 3.50 -14.36 -5.02
CA ARG A 338 3.87 -13.67 -3.78
C ARG A 338 2.83 -12.65 -3.34
N SER A 339 2.39 -11.80 -4.25
CA SER A 339 1.37 -10.78 -3.94
C SER A 339 0.40 -10.58 -5.10
N ILE A 340 -0.81 -10.20 -4.72
CA ILE A 340 -1.90 -9.79 -5.62
C ILE A 340 -2.58 -8.60 -4.96
N SER A 341 -2.61 -7.46 -5.66
CA SER A 341 -3.17 -6.23 -5.09
C SER A 341 -3.81 -5.34 -6.16
N LEU A 342 -4.66 -4.42 -5.72
CA LEU A 342 -5.12 -3.31 -6.54
C LEU A 342 -4.16 -2.14 -6.40
N VAL A 343 -3.71 -1.59 -7.52
CA VAL A 343 -2.80 -0.46 -7.58
C VAL A 343 -3.31 0.59 -8.55
N SER A 344 -2.90 1.83 -8.34
CA SER A 344 -3.08 2.89 -9.33
C SER A 344 -2.19 2.62 -10.54
N ASN A 345 -2.77 2.66 -11.73
CA ASN A 345 -2.00 2.53 -12.97
C ASN A 345 -1.14 3.79 -13.19
N GLN A 346 0.17 3.61 -13.18
CA GLN A 346 1.13 4.67 -13.48
C GLN A 346 1.59 4.69 -14.95
N GLY A 347 0.82 4.06 -15.83
CA GLY A 347 1.10 3.99 -17.27
C GLY A 347 1.60 2.63 -17.76
N ASP A 348 1.89 1.71 -16.86
CA ASP A 348 2.47 0.39 -17.17
C ASP A 348 1.42 -0.72 -17.31
N ALA A 349 0.17 -0.49 -16.90
CA ALA A 349 -0.89 -1.49 -16.96
C ALA A 349 -1.41 -1.70 -18.38
N SER A 350 -1.63 -2.95 -18.73
CA SER A 350 -2.14 -3.38 -20.05
C SER A 350 -3.25 -4.43 -19.92
N CYS A 351 -3.81 -4.89 -21.03
CA CYS A 351 -4.73 -6.04 -21.07
C CYS A 351 -3.99 -7.38 -21.30
N SER A 352 -2.67 -7.41 -21.22
CA SER A 352 -1.84 -8.60 -21.43
C SER A 352 -0.62 -8.58 -20.50
N LEU A 353 -0.06 -9.76 -20.17
CA LEU A 353 1.17 -9.90 -19.39
C LEU A 353 2.43 -9.73 -20.24
#